data_5e33b0cdfe06aa0dd41ccb9d3910c196
#
_entry.id   5e33b0cdfe06aa0dd41ccb9d3910c196
#
_cell.length_a   1.000
_cell.length_b   1.000
_cell.length_c   1.000
_cell.angle_alpha   90.00
_cell.angle_beta   90.00
_cell.angle_gamma   90.00
#
_symmetry.space_group_name_H-M   'P 1'
#
loop_
_entity.id
_entity.type
_entity.pdbx_description
1 polymer ?
#
loop_
_entity_poly.entity_id
_entity_poly.type
_entity_poly.pdbx_seq_one_letter_code
_entity_poly.pdbx_strand_id
1 'polypeptide(L)'
;MLYASGNRDDRAYGPTADEFDVTREVNPAHLAFGFGEHLCLGAALARLEARVFFEELLTRYPRYEVVGPAERVPSTLVAGIHSLPVVLAP
;
A
#
# COMPACT_ATOMS: atom_id res chain seq x y z
N MET A 1 -5.51 -3.34 16.50
CA MET A 1 -5.86 -4.13 15.28
C MET A 1 -4.78 -3.91 14.23
N LEU A 2 -4.30 -4.98 13.61
CA LEU A 2 -3.27 -4.89 12.56
C LEU A 2 -3.95 -4.88 11.19
N TYR A 3 -4.22 -3.71 10.64
CA TYR A 3 -4.89 -3.57 9.34
C TYR A 3 -4.16 -4.26 8.19
N ALA A 4 -2.82 -4.28 8.23
CA ALA A 4 -2.02 -4.98 7.22
C ALA A 4 -2.32 -6.49 7.20
N SER A 5 -2.41 -7.13 8.38
CA SER A 5 -2.78 -8.55 8.47
C SER A 5 -4.22 -8.78 8.03
N GLY A 6 -5.13 -7.87 8.38
CA GLY A 6 -6.53 -7.95 7.95
C GLY A 6 -6.70 -7.88 6.43
N ASN A 7 -5.88 -7.09 5.74
CA ASN A 7 -5.88 -6.99 4.29
C ASN A 7 -5.25 -8.21 3.57
N ARG A 8 -4.67 -9.13 4.32
CA ARG A 8 -4.04 -10.36 3.85
C ARG A 8 -4.72 -11.62 4.37
N ASP A 9 -5.90 -11.50 4.92
CA ASP A 9 -6.69 -12.63 5.44
C ASP A 9 -7.34 -13.39 4.28
N ASP A 10 -6.93 -14.64 4.08
CA ASP A 10 -7.40 -15.52 3.01
C ASP A 10 -8.90 -15.86 3.12
N ARG A 11 -9.45 -15.80 4.33
CA ARG A 11 -10.89 -15.98 4.57
C ARG A 11 -11.72 -14.83 3.98
N ALA A 12 -11.12 -13.64 3.90
CA ALA A 12 -11.77 -12.45 3.36
C ALA A 12 -11.46 -12.22 1.88
N TYR A 13 -10.20 -12.47 1.47
CA TYR A 13 -9.69 -12.10 0.14
C TYR A 13 -9.28 -13.30 -0.71
N GLY A 14 -9.50 -14.52 -0.24
CA GLY A 14 -9.19 -15.76 -0.96
C GLY A 14 -7.73 -16.19 -0.87
N PRO A 15 -7.39 -17.31 -1.51
CA PRO A 15 -6.10 -17.98 -1.33
C PRO A 15 -4.89 -17.17 -1.85
N THR A 16 -5.13 -16.14 -2.65
CA THR A 16 -4.09 -15.24 -3.17
C THR A 16 -3.99 -13.92 -2.40
N ALA A 17 -4.55 -13.86 -1.18
CA ALA A 17 -4.58 -12.64 -0.36
C ALA A 17 -3.18 -12.04 -0.09
N ASP A 18 -2.14 -12.87 -0.07
CA ASP A 18 -0.75 -12.45 0.12
C ASP A 18 -0.05 -11.97 -1.16
N GLU A 19 -0.68 -12.16 -2.32
CA GLU A 19 -0.11 -11.77 -3.60
C GLU A 19 -0.44 -10.31 -3.92
N PHE A 20 0.52 -9.60 -4.51
CA PHE A 20 0.29 -8.27 -5.04
C PHE A 20 -0.37 -8.38 -6.41
N ASP A 21 -1.69 -8.20 -6.45
CA ASP A 21 -2.50 -8.29 -7.67
C ASP A 21 -3.32 -7.01 -7.84
N VAL A 22 -2.94 -6.19 -8.81
CA VAL A 22 -3.63 -4.93 -9.15
C VAL A 22 -4.95 -5.15 -9.89
N THR A 23 -5.24 -6.36 -10.34
CA THR A 23 -6.48 -6.71 -11.05
C THR A 23 -7.52 -7.31 -10.12
N ARG A 24 -7.18 -7.52 -8.86
CA ARG A 24 -8.07 -8.12 -7.85
C ARG A 24 -9.36 -7.31 -7.70
N GLU A 25 -10.48 -8.00 -7.70
CA GLU A 25 -11.74 -7.38 -7.27
C GLU A 25 -11.68 -6.98 -5.81
N VAL A 26 -12.00 -5.72 -5.53
CA VAL A 26 -11.93 -5.15 -4.18
C VAL A 26 -13.26 -5.34 -3.46
N ASN A 27 -13.55 -6.57 -3.10
CA ASN A 27 -14.71 -6.93 -2.29
C ASN A 27 -14.37 -8.11 -1.35
N PRO A 28 -14.31 -7.91 -0.03
CA PRO A 28 -14.60 -6.65 0.70
C PRO A 28 -13.56 -5.56 0.50
N ALA A 29 -13.92 -4.32 0.83
CA ALA A 29 -13.00 -3.19 0.75
C ALA A 29 -11.80 -3.36 1.72
N HIS A 30 -10.62 -2.89 1.30
CA HIS A 30 -9.42 -2.95 2.14
C HIS A 30 -9.57 -2.12 3.43
N LEU A 31 -8.86 -2.52 4.47
CA LEU A 31 -8.88 -1.90 5.79
C LEU A 31 -7.77 -0.83 5.99
N ALA A 32 -7.04 -0.44 4.94
CA ALA A 32 -5.91 0.48 5.07
C ALA A 32 -6.29 1.84 5.67
N PHE A 33 -7.51 2.29 5.44
CA PHE A 33 -8.06 3.53 6.00
C PHE A 33 -9.02 3.32 7.17
N GLY A 34 -9.07 2.12 7.73
CA GLY A 34 -10.02 1.76 8.76
C GLY A 34 -11.42 1.50 8.20
N PHE A 35 -12.41 1.54 9.08
CA PHE A 35 -13.81 1.30 8.72
C PHE A 35 -14.76 1.96 9.74
N GLY A 36 -16.05 2.03 9.39
CA GLY A 36 -17.09 2.56 10.25
C GLY A 36 -16.96 4.05 10.52
N GLU A 37 -17.36 4.46 11.71
CA GLU A 37 -17.38 5.87 12.13
C GLU A 37 -15.99 6.53 12.20
N HIS A 38 -14.94 5.71 12.32
CA HIS A 38 -13.55 6.15 12.38
C HIS A 38 -12.80 5.95 11.05
N LEU A 39 -13.51 5.84 9.94
CA LEU A 39 -12.88 5.83 8.62
C LEU A 39 -11.99 7.07 8.47
N CYS A 40 -10.77 6.86 7.95
CA CYS A 40 -9.81 7.96 7.77
C CYS A 40 -10.41 9.13 6.99
N LEU A 41 -10.46 10.30 7.61
CA LEU A 41 -10.96 11.54 6.99
C LEU A 41 -10.18 11.90 5.73
N GLY A 42 -8.87 11.64 5.72
CA GLY A 42 -7.95 11.92 4.61
C GLY A 42 -7.94 10.86 3.50
N ALA A 43 -8.79 9.83 3.54
CA ALA A 43 -8.71 8.71 2.60
C ALA A 43 -8.83 9.14 1.12
N ALA A 44 -9.68 10.12 0.82
CA ALA A 44 -9.84 10.66 -0.54
C ALA A 44 -8.58 11.41 -1.00
N LEU A 45 -8.01 12.24 -0.14
CA LEU A 45 -6.78 12.97 -0.40
C LEU A 45 -5.60 12.01 -0.59
N ALA A 46 -5.43 11.04 0.29
CA ALA A 46 -4.36 10.05 0.18
C ALA A 46 -4.41 9.25 -1.14
N ARG A 47 -5.62 8.89 -1.60
CA ARG A 47 -5.79 8.24 -2.90
C ARG A 47 -5.43 9.16 -4.07
N LEU A 48 -5.80 10.42 -3.99
CA LEU A 48 -5.44 11.42 -5.00
C LEU A 48 -3.93 11.63 -5.05
N GLU A 49 -3.29 11.82 -3.90
CA GLU A 49 -1.83 11.98 -3.81
C GLU A 49 -1.09 10.76 -4.36
N ALA A 50 -1.50 9.54 -3.98
CA ALA A 50 -0.90 8.32 -4.49
C ALA A 50 -1.06 8.20 -6.01
N ARG A 51 -2.24 8.53 -6.55
CA ARG A 51 -2.48 8.52 -8.00
C ARG A 51 -1.54 9.48 -8.72
N VAL A 52 -1.54 10.75 -8.33
CA VAL A 52 -0.71 11.79 -8.97
C VAL A 52 0.77 11.42 -8.86
N PHE A 53 1.20 10.94 -7.68
CA PHE A 53 2.57 10.51 -7.48
C PHE A 53 2.98 9.40 -8.46
N PHE A 54 2.18 8.34 -8.59
CA PHE A 54 2.53 7.22 -9.47
C PHE A 54 2.37 7.56 -10.95
N GLU A 55 1.40 8.38 -11.33
CA GLU A 55 1.26 8.88 -12.71
C GLU A 55 2.51 9.67 -13.12
N GLU A 56 2.96 10.60 -12.28
CA GLU A 56 4.15 11.41 -12.56
C GLU A 56 5.44 10.56 -12.51
N LEU A 57 5.56 9.68 -11.52
CA LEU A 57 6.73 8.81 -11.37
C LEU A 57 6.90 7.90 -12.60
N LEU A 58 5.85 7.16 -12.97
CA LEU A 58 5.91 6.18 -14.04
C LEU A 58 5.98 6.81 -15.43
N THR A 59 5.49 8.05 -15.59
CA THR A 59 5.66 8.80 -16.83
C THR A 59 7.11 9.20 -17.06
N ARG A 60 7.82 9.58 -15.99
CA ARG A 60 9.22 10.02 -16.08
C ARG A 60 10.20 8.85 -15.99
N TYR A 61 9.86 7.85 -15.18
CA TYR A 61 10.69 6.70 -14.87
C TYR A 61 9.87 5.41 -14.99
N PRO A 62 9.62 4.93 -16.21
CA PRO A 62 8.80 3.75 -16.45
C PRO A 62 9.40 2.46 -15.91
N ARG A 63 10.67 2.50 -15.52
CA ARG A 63 11.38 1.36 -14.92
C ARG A 63 11.98 1.76 -13.59
N TYR A 64 11.83 0.92 -12.61
CA TYR A 64 12.49 1.08 -11.32
C TYR A 64 12.91 -0.28 -10.76
N GLU A 65 13.94 -0.28 -9.97
CA GLU A 65 14.46 -1.47 -9.29
C GLU A 65 14.66 -1.16 -7.81
N VAL A 66 14.22 -2.09 -6.95
CA VAL A 66 14.50 -2.02 -5.52
C VAL A 66 15.90 -2.58 -5.28
N VAL A 67 16.83 -1.74 -4.82
CA VAL A 67 18.26 -2.08 -4.72
C VAL A 67 18.76 -2.29 -3.29
N GLY A 68 17.85 -2.32 -2.33
CA GLY A 68 18.20 -2.58 -0.93
C GLY A 68 17.01 -2.98 -0.08
N PRO A 69 17.25 -3.37 1.17
CA PRO A 69 16.18 -3.76 2.08
C PRO A 69 15.30 -2.56 2.46
N ALA A 70 14.02 -2.81 2.67
CA ALA A 70 13.13 -1.84 3.28
C ALA A 70 13.47 -1.66 4.76
N GLU A 71 13.74 -0.43 5.19
CA GLU A 71 13.87 -0.09 6.60
C GLU A 71 12.50 0.22 7.19
N ARG A 72 12.18 -0.45 8.30
CA ARG A 72 10.90 -0.25 8.97
C ARG A 72 10.98 0.81 10.06
N VAL A 73 9.86 1.50 10.27
CA VAL A 73 9.71 2.40 11.42
C VAL A 73 9.78 1.56 12.70
N PRO A 74 10.68 1.88 13.65
CA PRO A 74 10.76 1.18 14.94
C PRO A 74 9.61 1.60 15.86
N SER A 75 8.42 1.12 15.60
CA SER A 75 7.20 1.46 16.34
C SER A 75 6.33 0.24 16.56
N THR A 76 5.77 0.12 17.74
CA THR A 76 4.77 -0.89 18.08
C THR A 76 3.35 -0.53 17.60
N LEU A 77 3.14 0.74 17.25
CA LEU A 77 1.83 1.25 16.84
C LEU A 77 1.70 1.40 15.33
N VAL A 78 2.81 1.67 14.63
CA VAL A 78 2.83 1.96 13.19
C VAL A 78 3.71 0.95 12.48
N ALA A 79 3.11 0.07 11.69
CA ALA A 79 3.83 -0.86 10.82
C ALA A 79 4.14 -0.17 9.47
N GLY A 80 5.02 0.84 9.51
CA GLY A 80 5.41 1.62 8.34
C GLY A 80 6.78 1.24 7.78
N ILE A 81 7.05 1.72 6.57
CA ILE A 81 8.38 1.71 5.95
C ILE A 81 8.95 3.12 6.10
N HIS A 82 10.17 3.21 6.66
CA HIS A 82 10.91 4.45 6.81
C HIS A 82 11.65 4.84 5.52
N SER A 83 12.30 3.87 4.91
CA SER A 83 13.01 4.06 3.65
C SER A 83 12.98 2.79 2.79
N LEU A 84 13.00 2.98 1.48
CA LEU A 84 13.11 1.92 0.49
C LEU A 84 14.05 2.42 -0.63
N PRO A 85 15.29 1.90 -0.71
CA PRO A 85 16.23 2.29 -1.76
C PRO A 85 15.76 1.80 -3.13
N VAL A 86 15.62 2.73 -4.08
CA VAL A 86 15.22 2.42 -5.45
C VAL A 86 16.14 3.12 -6.45
N VAL A 87 16.39 2.48 -7.58
CA VAL A 87 17.00 3.09 -8.76
C VAL A 87 15.90 3.32 -9.79
N LEU A 88 15.84 4.54 -10.29
CA LEU A 88 14.88 4.96 -11.30
C LEU A 88 15.60 5.03 -12.66
N ALA A 89 14.96 4.51 -13.72
CA ALA A 89 15.48 4.56 -15.07
C ALA A 89 14.44 5.17 -16.02
N PRO A 90 14.87 6.09 -16.90
CA PRO A 90 14.00 6.68 -17.93
C PRO A 90 13.56 5.67 -18.98
#